data_46b2d6b3f3f826b822b601208d233f6a
#
_entry.id   46b2d6b3f3f826b822b601208d233f6a
#
_cell.length_a   1.000
_cell.length_b   1.000
_cell.length_c   1.000
_cell.angle_alpha   90.00
_cell.angle_beta   90.00
_cell.angle_gamma   90.00
#
_symmetry.space_group_name_H-M   'P 1'
#
loop_
_entity.id
_entity.type
_entity.pdbx_description
1 polymer ?
#
loop_
_entity_poly.entity_id
_entity_poly.type
_entity_poly.pdbx_seq_one_letter_code
_entity_poly.pdbx_strand_id
1 'polypeptide(L)'
;VVSDGTAILGLGNLGAHASKPVMEGKSVLFKRFSDIDSIDLEIDTENADEFINSVKYLGPSFGGINLEDIKAPECFIIEDTLRELMDIPIFHDDQHGTAIISTAALLNALDLSGKKISDAKIVVNGAGAAGIACLELLKAMGMPNNNAILCDTKGVIHSERKENMNQWKSAHAIKTDCRTLEDALVGADIFFGLSVGNIISQKMALSMADNPIIFAMANPEPEITPEDVKKYRSDAL
;
A
#
# COMPACT_ATOMS: atom_id res chain seq x y z
N VAL A 1 -3.33 19.29 -0.85
CA VAL A 1 -3.34 18.05 -0.05
C VAL A 1 -4.58 18.06 0.81
N VAL A 2 -5.37 16.99 0.80
CA VAL A 2 -6.60 16.90 1.60
C VAL A 2 -6.61 15.60 2.38
N SER A 3 -6.92 15.68 3.68
CA SER A 3 -6.93 14.55 4.61
C SER A 3 -8.06 14.69 5.63
N ASP A 4 -8.49 13.55 6.19
CA ASP A 4 -9.29 13.50 7.42
C ASP A 4 -8.45 13.01 8.63
N GLY A 5 -7.20 12.64 8.38
CA GLY A 5 -6.26 12.17 9.40
C GLY A 5 -6.59 10.80 10.00
N THR A 6 -7.35 9.98 9.29
CA THR A 6 -7.83 8.67 9.80
C THR A 6 -6.82 7.54 9.64
N ALA A 7 -5.73 7.74 8.87
CA ALA A 7 -4.70 6.72 8.64
C ALA A 7 -3.28 7.31 8.58
N ILE A 8 -2.92 8.14 9.55
CA ILE A 8 -1.59 8.75 9.62
C ILE A 8 -0.53 7.65 9.71
N LEU A 9 0.44 7.71 8.80
CA LEU A 9 1.48 6.69 8.64
C LEU A 9 2.20 6.39 9.97
N GLY A 10 2.11 5.13 10.42
CA GLY A 10 2.70 4.65 11.66
C GLY A 10 1.98 5.06 12.96
N LEU A 11 0.96 5.94 12.90
CA LEU A 11 0.26 6.48 14.07
C LEU A 11 -1.25 6.18 14.09
N GLY A 12 -1.83 5.81 12.94
CA GLY A 12 -3.24 5.47 12.82
C GLY A 12 -4.18 6.69 12.80
N ASN A 13 -5.36 6.55 13.37
CA ASN A 13 -6.36 7.61 13.39
C ASN A 13 -6.04 8.66 14.46
N LEU A 14 -5.47 9.79 14.03
CA LEU A 14 -5.22 10.95 14.87
C LEU A 14 -6.27 12.06 14.70
N GLY A 15 -7.08 11.98 13.64
CA GLY A 15 -8.04 13.01 13.26
C GLY A 15 -7.42 14.24 12.59
N ALA A 16 -8.28 15.10 12.07
CA ALA A 16 -7.91 16.24 11.25
C ALA A 16 -6.90 17.19 11.94
N HIS A 17 -7.13 17.55 13.19
CA HIS A 17 -6.26 18.52 13.87
C HIS A 17 -4.82 18.01 14.06
N ALA A 18 -4.65 16.77 14.48
CA ALA A 18 -3.32 16.21 14.74
C ALA A 18 -2.57 15.81 13.46
N SER A 19 -3.27 15.67 12.32
CA SER A 19 -2.67 15.40 11.02
C SER A 19 -2.01 16.62 10.38
N LYS A 20 -2.37 17.83 10.79
CA LYS A 20 -1.89 19.10 10.22
C LYS A 20 -0.40 19.15 9.96
N PRO A 21 0.52 18.82 10.89
CA PRO A 21 1.95 18.89 10.63
C PRO A 21 2.42 17.96 9.51
N VAL A 22 1.77 16.80 9.34
CA VAL A 22 2.08 15.84 8.26
C VAL A 22 1.67 16.42 6.91
N MET A 23 0.47 16.99 6.82
CA MET A 23 -0.08 17.56 5.57
C MET A 23 0.68 18.82 5.14
N GLU A 24 1.06 19.68 6.09
CA GLU A 24 1.99 20.81 5.81
C GLU A 24 3.33 20.29 5.26
N GLY A 25 3.88 19.24 5.88
CA GLY A 25 5.09 18.58 5.39
C GLY A 25 4.94 18.06 3.96
N LYS A 26 3.80 17.43 3.64
CA LYS A 26 3.49 16.96 2.27
C LYS A 26 3.42 18.12 1.28
N SER A 27 2.79 19.22 1.65
CA SER A 27 2.73 20.44 0.82
C SER A 27 4.11 21.03 0.55
N VAL A 28 5.00 21.03 1.55
CA VAL A 28 6.41 21.42 1.38
C VAL A 28 7.14 20.50 0.39
N LEU A 29 6.89 19.18 0.42
CA LEU A 29 7.50 18.24 -0.52
C LEU A 29 7.02 18.50 -1.96
N PHE A 30 5.74 18.78 -2.19
CA PHE A 30 5.23 19.18 -3.50
C PHE A 30 5.95 20.42 -4.03
N LYS A 31 6.14 21.44 -3.20
CA LYS A 31 6.87 22.64 -3.58
C LYS A 31 8.35 22.34 -3.84
N ARG A 32 8.99 21.59 -2.95
CA ARG A 32 10.44 21.32 -3.00
C ARG A 32 10.84 20.49 -4.21
N PHE A 33 10.08 19.45 -4.55
CA PHE A 33 10.47 18.47 -5.55
C PHE A 33 9.82 18.68 -6.92
N SER A 34 8.67 19.35 -6.97
CA SER A 34 7.90 19.53 -8.21
C SER A 34 7.57 20.97 -8.55
N ASP A 35 7.98 21.92 -7.71
CA ASP A 35 7.66 23.35 -7.80
C ASP A 35 6.14 23.63 -7.91
N ILE A 36 5.32 22.76 -7.30
CA ILE A 36 3.87 22.90 -7.24
C ILE A 36 3.52 23.69 -5.98
N ASP A 37 2.76 24.76 -6.15
CA ASP A 37 2.17 25.49 -5.01
C ASP A 37 1.05 24.64 -4.41
N SER A 38 1.22 24.21 -3.17
CA SER A 38 0.32 23.30 -2.49
C SER A 38 -0.21 23.91 -1.21
N ILE A 39 -1.48 23.65 -0.93
CA ILE A 39 -2.19 24.03 0.28
C ILE A 39 -2.72 22.74 0.90
N ASP A 40 -2.56 22.57 2.19
CA ASP A 40 -3.12 21.46 2.95
C ASP A 40 -4.44 21.87 3.62
N LEU A 41 -5.42 20.96 3.54
CA LEU A 41 -6.76 21.12 4.09
C LEU A 41 -7.14 19.85 4.85
N GLU A 42 -7.39 19.99 6.13
CA GLU A 42 -7.83 18.91 7.00
C GLU A 42 -9.35 19.02 7.20
N ILE A 43 -10.07 17.99 6.81
CA ILE A 43 -11.54 17.92 6.89
C ILE A 43 -11.91 17.13 8.15
N ASP A 44 -12.52 17.80 9.11
CA ASP A 44 -12.88 17.22 10.41
C ASP A 44 -14.18 16.40 10.32
N THR A 45 -14.10 15.26 9.62
CA THR A 45 -15.17 14.26 9.54
C THR A 45 -14.60 12.89 9.18
N GLU A 46 -15.18 11.82 9.74
CA GLU A 46 -14.92 10.43 9.33
C GLU A 46 -16.00 9.88 8.37
N ASN A 47 -16.96 10.71 7.98
CA ASN A 47 -18.03 10.33 7.07
C ASN A 47 -17.59 10.62 5.63
N ALA A 48 -17.53 9.56 4.80
CA ALA A 48 -17.07 9.66 3.41
C ALA A 48 -17.91 10.62 2.56
N ASP A 49 -19.24 10.64 2.73
CA ASP A 49 -20.14 11.51 1.95
C ASP A 49 -19.93 12.99 2.33
N GLU A 50 -19.73 13.30 3.61
CA GLU A 50 -19.42 14.65 4.08
C GLU A 50 -18.06 15.10 3.55
N PHE A 51 -17.05 14.22 3.60
CA PHE A 51 -15.73 14.49 3.06
C PHE A 51 -15.79 14.78 1.55
N ILE A 52 -16.44 13.91 0.77
CA ILE A 52 -16.64 14.08 -0.68
C ILE A 52 -17.34 15.40 -0.99
N ASN A 53 -18.42 15.72 -0.25
CA ASN A 53 -19.15 16.95 -0.44
C ASN A 53 -18.31 18.20 -0.14
N SER A 54 -17.46 18.14 0.87
CA SER A 54 -16.55 19.24 1.22
C SER A 54 -15.51 19.48 0.13
N VAL A 55 -14.87 18.41 -0.36
CA VAL A 55 -13.78 18.48 -1.34
C VAL A 55 -14.28 18.91 -2.73
N LYS A 56 -15.42 18.38 -3.20
CA LYS A 56 -15.91 18.70 -4.54
C LYS A 56 -16.19 20.18 -4.76
N TYR A 57 -16.60 20.91 -3.71
CA TYR A 57 -16.86 22.34 -3.83
C TYR A 57 -15.59 23.20 -3.88
N LEU A 58 -14.42 22.62 -3.57
CA LEU A 58 -13.12 23.29 -3.65
C LEU A 58 -12.53 23.26 -5.08
N GLY A 59 -13.05 22.41 -5.95
CA GLY A 59 -12.52 22.15 -7.29
C GLY A 59 -12.15 23.39 -8.09
N PRO A 60 -13.01 24.45 -8.16
CA PRO A 60 -12.69 25.67 -8.91
C PRO A 60 -11.42 26.42 -8.45
N SER A 61 -10.93 26.14 -7.24
CA SER A 61 -9.75 26.79 -6.65
C SER A 61 -8.43 26.07 -6.95
N PHE A 62 -8.47 24.83 -7.44
CA PHE A 62 -7.29 23.98 -7.54
C PHE A 62 -7.13 23.34 -8.91
N GLY A 63 -5.88 23.10 -9.31
CA GLY A 63 -5.53 22.36 -10.53
C GLY A 63 -5.50 20.83 -10.33
N GLY A 64 -5.55 20.36 -9.08
CA GLY A 64 -5.58 18.93 -8.71
C GLY A 64 -5.69 18.75 -7.21
N ILE A 65 -6.11 17.57 -6.77
CA ILE A 65 -6.24 17.18 -5.36
C ILE A 65 -5.38 15.96 -5.10
N ASN A 66 -4.51 16.05 -4.10
CA ASN A 66 -3.85 14.91 -3.49
C ASN A 66 -4.60 14.52 -2.21
N LEU A 67 -5.17 13.32 -2.19
CA LEU A 67 -5.73 12.72 -0.98
C LEU A 67 -4.62 12.02 -0.20
N GLU A 68 -4.57 12.21 1.11
CA GLU A 68 -3.49 11.70 1.97
C GLU A 68 -4.04 11.15 3.27
N ASP A 69 -3.48 10.04 3.76
CA ASP A 69 -3.73 9.47 5.09
C ASP A 69 -5.22 9.22 5.41
N ILE A 70 -5.99 8.78 4.41
CA ILE A 70 -7.39 8.39 4.55
C ILE A 70 -7.47 6.87 4.67
N LYS A 71 -8.15 6.37 5.70
CA LYS A 71 -8.25 4.92 5.97
C LYS A 71 -8.98 4.16 4.85
N ALA A 72 -8.59 2.91 4.64
CA ALA A 72 -9.34 1.96 3.84
C ALA A 72 -10.47 1.32 4.69
N PRO A 73 -11.65 1.06 4.11
CA PRO A 73 -11.98 1.12 2.68
C PRO A 73 -12.49 2.49 2.19
N GLU A 74 -12.70 3.47 3.05
CA GLU A 74 -13.27 4.78 2.72
C GLU A 74 -12.44 5.50 1.66
N CYS A 75 -11.13 5.40 1.68
CA CYS A 75 -10.24 6.04 0.70
C CYS A 75 -10.54 5.64 -0.74
N PHE A 76 -10.91 4.39 -0.99
CA PHE A 76 -11.28 3.91 -2.33
C PHE A 76 -12.58 4.59 -2.81
N ILE A 77 -13.60 4.64 -1.95
CA ILE A 77 -14.90 5.24 -2.26
C ILE A 77 -14.73 6.74 -2.52
N ILE A 78 -13.96 7.42 -1.66
CA ILE A 78 -13.72 8.86 -1.75
C ILE A 78 -13.01 9.20 -3.06
N GLU A 79 -11.91 8.51 -3.37
CA GLU A 79 -11.15 8.79 -4.58
C GLU A 79 -11.98 8.54 -5.83
N ASP A 80 -12.60 7.35 -5.96
CA ASP A 80 -13.39 6.99 -7.14
C ASP A 80 -14.52 7.98 -7.37
N THR A 81 -15.24 8.33 -6.29
CA THR A 81 -16.37 9.29 -6.40
C THR A 81 -15.90 10.69 -6.78
N LEU A 82 -14.82 11.19 -6.18
CA LEU A 82 -14.29 12.52 -6.52
C LEU A 82 -13.76 12.57 -7.96
N ARG A 83 -13.15 11.50 -8.45
CA ARG A 83 -12.70 11.40 -9.86
C ARG A 83 -13.85 11.45 -10.85
N GLU A 84 -15.03 10.95 -10.49
CA GLU A 84 -16.23 11.04 -11.32
C GLU A 84 -16.89 12.42 -11.26
N LEU A 85 -16.80 13.10 -10.10
CA LEU A 85 -17.50 14.36 -9.85
C LEU A 85 -16.71 15.62 -10.21
N MET A 86 -15.38 15.52 -10.39
CA MET A 86 -14.51 16.68 -10.57
C MET A 86 -13.73 16.60 -11.89
N ASP A 87 -13.62 17.73 -12.59
CA ASP A 87 -12.89 17.85 -13.86
C ASP A 87 -11.38 18.12 -13.69
N ILE A 88 -10.84 17.92 -12.48
CA ILE A 88 -9.42 18.05 -12.16
C ILE A 88 -8.86 16.70 -11.68
N PRO A 89 -7.54 16.45 -11.81
CA PRO A 89 -6.91 15.24 -11.29
C PRO A 89 -7.15 15.04 -9.79
N ILE A 90 -7.60 13.83 -9.43
CA ILE A 90 -7.72 13.35 -8.07
C ILE A 90 -6.77 12.17 -7.91
N PHE A 91 -5.92 12.20 -6.89
CA PHE A 91 -4.88 11.21 -6.68
C PHE A 91 -4.76 10.90 -5.18
N HIS A 92 -4.83 9.63 -4.81
CA HIS A 92 -4.59 9.17 -3.44
C HIS A 92 -3.19 8.58 -3.33
N ASP A 93 -2.28 9.27 -2.65
CA ASP A 93 -0.86 8.92 -2.65
C ASP A 93 -0.57 7.59 -1.97
N ASP A 94 -1.23 7.30 -0.84
CA ASP A 94 -1.05 6.01 -0.14
C ASP A 94 -1.43 4.81 -1.00
N GLN A 95 -2.33 4.97 -1.96
CA GLN A 95 -2.64 3.95 -2.95
C GLN A 95 -1.61 3.99 -4.09
N HIS A 96 -1.66 5.05 -4.90
CA HIS A 96 -1.01 5.08 -6.20
C HIS A 96 0.47 5.48 -6.13
N GLY A 97 0.86 6.38 -5.22
CA GLY A 97 2.26 6.75 -5.03
C GLY A 97 3.09 5.55 -4.55
N THR A 98 2.59 4.85 -3.55
CA THR A 98 3.22 3.62 -3.03
C THR A 98 3.28 2.53 -4.10
N ALA A 99 2.18 2.31 -4.84
CA ALA A 99 2.16 1.31 -5.92
C ALA A 99 3.15 1.63 -7.04
N ILE A 100 3.24 2.89 -7.47
CA ILE A 100 4.14 3.32 -8.54
C ILE A 100 5.60 3.12 -8.14
N ILE A 101 6.01 3.63 -6.97
CA ILE A 101 7.42 3.59 -6.58
C ILE A 101 7.90 2.17 -6.23
N SER A 102 7.07 1.39 -5.53
CA SER A 102 7.42 0.01 -5.18
C SER A 102 7.48 -0.90 -6.42
N THR A 103 6.56 -0.69 -7.37
CA THR A 103 6.59 -1.43 -8.64
C THR A 103 7.79 -1.04 -9.50
N ALA A 104 8.15 0.24 -9.58
CA ALA A 104 9.35 0.69 -10.28
C ALA A 104 10.63 0.07 -9.68
N ALA A 105 10.72 0.02 -8.35
CA ALA A 105 11.81 -0.66 -7.66
C ALA A 105 11.81 -2.17 -7.92
N LEU A 106 10.62 -2.81 -7.95
CA LEU A 106 10.50 -4.23 -8.24
C LEU A 106 10.96 -4.57 -9.66
N LEU A 107 10.66 -3.76 -10.66
CA LEU A 107 11.15 -3.99 -12.04
C LEU A 107 12.67 -4.08 -12.08
N ASN A 108 13.36 -3.16 -11.39
CA ASN A 108 14.82 -3.20 -11.30
C ASN A 108 15.32 -4.43 -10.51
N ALA A 109 14.65 -4.81 -9.43
CA ALA A 109 15.00 -5.97 -8.65
C ALA A 109 14.80 -7.29 -9.42
N LEU A 110 13.75 -7.38 -10.23
CA LEU A 110 13.51 -8.51 -11.12
C LEU A 110 14.61 -8.63 -12.18
N ASP A 111 15.04 -7.53 -12.78
CA ASP A 111 16.15 -7.50 -13.75
C ASP A 111 17.46 -7.98 -13.10
N LEU A 112 17.79 -7.45 -11.92
CA LEU A 112 18.98 -7.83 -11.16
C LEU A 112 18.98 -9.31 -10.74
N SER A 113 17.83 -9.86 -10.36
CA SER A 113 17.69 -11.27 -9.94
C SER A 113 17.50 -12.24 -11.09
N GLY A 114 17.29 -11.76 -12.32
CA GLY A 114 16.96 -12.59 -13.50
C GLY A 114 15.57 -13.22 -13.43
N LYS A 115 14.68 -12.75 -12.56
CA LYS A 115 13.32 -13.26 -12.41
C LYS A 115 12.36 -12.54 -13.34
N LYS A 116 11.26 -13.22 -13.71
CA LYS A 116 10.18 -12.62 -14.51
C LYS A 116 8.93 -12.47 -13.66
N ILE A 117 8.23 -11.35 -13.81
CA ILE A 117 7.00 -11.08 -13.08
C ILE A 117 5.91 -12.13 -13.35
N SER A 118 5.88 -12.72 -14.57
CA SER A 118 4.93 -13.77 -14.95
C SER A 118 5.10 -15.08 -14.20
N ASP A 119 6.31 -15.35 -13.71
CA ASP A 119 6.67 -16.63 -13.10
C ASP A 119 6.84 -16.50 -11.58
N ALA A 120 7.08 -15.28 -11.09
CA ALA A 120 7.35 -15.01 -9.70
C ALA A 120 6.10 -15.16 -8.81
N LYS A 121 6.30 -15.69 -7.60
CA LYS A 121 5.31 -15.74 -6.53
C LYS A 121 5.54 -14.56 -5.59
N ILE A 122 4.52 -13.72 -5.41
CA ILE A 122 4.56 -12.59 -4.48
C ILE A 122 3.64 -12.80 -3.27
N VAL A 123 4.12 -12.35 -2.13
CA VAL A 123 3.33 -12.20 -0.91
C VAL A 123 3.27 -10.71 -0.55
N VAL A 124 2.07 -10.15 -0.54
CA VAL A 124 1.79 -8.78 -0.07
C VAL A 124 1.18 -8.87 1.31
N ASN A 125 1.84 -8.29 2.31
CA ASN A 125 1.37 -8.28 3.68
C ASN A 125 0.93 -6.87 4.09
N GLY A 126 -0.36 -6.70 4.28
CA GLY A 126 -1.05 -5.45 4.49
C GLY A 126 -2.14 -5.26 3.42
N ALA A 127 -3.40 -5.53 3.76
CA ALA A 127 -4.54 -5.41 2.84
C ALA A 127 -5.29 -4.08 3.03
N GLY A 128 -4.53 -3.01 3.24
CA GLY A 128 -4.99 -1.62 3.24
C GLY A 128 -4.88 -0.96 1.86
N ALA A 129 -4.94 0.36 1.82
CA ALA A 129 -4.86 1.17 0.61
C ALA A 129 -3.65 0.81 -0.26
N ALA A 130 -2.45 0.86 0.31
CA ALA A 130 -1.20 0.58 -0.38
C ALA A 130 -1.11 -0.86 -0.91
N GLY A 131 -1.42 -1.86 -0.06
CA GLY A 131 -1.28 -3.27 -0.45
C GLY A 131 -2.20 -3.67 -1.59
N ILE A 132 -3.43 -3.20 -1.57
CA ILE A 132 -4.41 -3.44 -2.64
C ILE A 132 -3.94 -2.78 -3.93
N ALA A 133 -3.58 -1.50 -3.89
CA ALA A 133 -3.13 -0.76 -5.08
C ALA A 133 -1.84 -1.34 -5.68
N CYS A 134 -0.86 -1.72 -4.84
CA CYS A 134 0.35 -2.41 -5.31
C CYS A 134 -0.01 -3.71 -6.05
N LEU A 135 -0.88 -4.51 -5.47
CA LEU A 135 -1.27 -5.80 -6.05
C LEU A 135 -2.03 -5.63 -7.38
N GLU A 136 -2.90 -4.63 -7.47
CA GLU A 136 -3.60 -4.31 -8.71
C GLU A 136 -2.63 -3.89 -9.82
N LEU A 137 -1.68 -3.00 -9.51
CA LEU A 137 -0.69 -2.56 -10.48
C LEU A 137 0.20 -3.74 -10.95
N LEU A 138 0.66 -4.59 -10.04
CA LEU A 138 1.47 -5.77 -10.38
C LEU A 138 0.71 -6.75 -11.28
N LYS A 139 -0.59 -6.98 -11.02
CA LYS A 139 -1.45 -7.80 -11.88
C LYS A 139 -1.65 -7.16 -13.26
N ALA A 140 -1.85 -5.85 -13.33
CA ALA A 140 -1.94 -5.13 -14.59
C ALA A 140 -0.64 -5.22 -15.41
N MET A 141 0.51 -5.38 -14.77
CA MET A 141 1.82 -5.58 -15.39
C MET A 141 2.12 -7.03 -15.79
N GLY A 142 1.19 -7.95 -15.57
CA GLY A 142 1.30 -9.33 -16.05
C GLY A 142 1.57 -10.37 -14.96
N MET A 143 1.49 -10.03 -13.68
CA MET A 143 1.54 -11.02 -12.61
C MET A 143 0.27 -11.86 -12.60
N PRO A 144 0.37 -13.20 -12.65
CA PRO A 144 -0.80 -14.08 -12.60
C PRO A 144 -1.52 -13.99 -11.26
N ASN A 145 -2.85 -13.98 -11.26
CA ASN A 145 -3.65 -13.89 -10.04
C ASN A 145 -3.27 -14.95 -8.98
N ASN A 146 -3.02 -16.18 -9.41
CA ASN A 146 -2.71 -17.28 -8.50
C ASN A 146 -1.29 -17.21 -7.90
N ASN A 147 -0.41 -16.38 -8.46
CA ASN A 147 0.94 -16.17 -7.96
C ASN A 147 1.01 -15.05 -6.91
N ALA A 148 -0.08 -14.35 -6.68
CA ALA A 148 -0.15 -13.19 -5.81
C ALA A 148 -0.99 -13.49 -4.57
N ILE A 149 -0.36 -13.59 -3.40
CA ILE A 149 -1.01 -13.86 -2.12
C ILE A 149 -1.09 -12.56 -1.32
N LEU A 150 -2.30 -12.17 -0.94
CA LEU A 150 -2.55 -11.03 -0.05
C LEU A 150 -2.81 -11.54 1.37
N CYS A 151 -2.16 -10.89 2.35
CA CYS A 151 -2.32 -11.17 3.76
C CYS A 151 -2.76 -9.91 4.53
N ASP A 152 -3.51 -10.11 5.61
CA ASP A 152 -3.80 -9.08 6.61
C ASP A 152 -3.62 -9.64 8.04
N THR A 153 -4.07 -8.90 9.05
CA THR A 153 -3.97 -9.29 10.48
C THR A 153 -4.63 -10.62 10.83
N LYS A 154 -5.48 -11.16 9.95
CA LYS A 154 -6.15 -12.46 10.10
C LYS A 154 -5.50 -13.56 9.23
N GLY A 155 -4.36 -13.27 8.62
CA GLY A 155 -3.64 -14.19 7.74
C GLY A 155 -3.99 -14.03 6.27
N VAL A 156 -3.87 -15.11 5.51
CA VAL A 156 -4.07 -15.14 4.05
C VAL A 156 -5.52 -14.82 3.66
N ILE A 157 -5.69 -13.99 2.64
CA ILE A 157 -6.97 -13.70 2.00
C ILE A 157 -7.23 -14.79 0.94
N HIS A 158 -7.98 -15.81 1.33
CA HIS A 158 -8.30 -16.96 0.48
C HIS A 158 -9.81 -17.02 0.15
N SER A 159 -10.18 -17.72 -0.92
CA SER A 159 -11.53 -17.74 -1.47
C SER A 159 -12.63 -18.22 -0.52
N GLU A 160 -12.28 -19.00 0.50
CA GLU A 160 -13.23 -19.52 1.50
C GLU A 160 -13.33 -18.65 2.75
N ARG A 161 -12.50 -17.62 2.86
CA ARG A 161 -12.45 -16.74 4.03
C ARG A 161 -13.68 -15.83 4.08
N LYS A 162 -14.28 -15.71 5.26
CA LYS A 162 -15.45 -14.84 5.51
C LYS A 162 -15.13 -13.71 6.48
N GLU A 163 -14.19 -13.93 7.38
CA GLU A 163 -13.85 -12.96 8.43
C GLU A 163 -13.02 -11.79 7.86
N ASN A 164 -13.37 -10.56 8.27
CA ASN A 164 -12.65 -9.34 7.93
C ASN A 164 -12.50 -9.14 6.41
N MET A 165 -13.53 -9.44 5.64
CA MET A 165 -13.58 -9.31 4.18
C MET A 165 -14.40 -8.09 3.76
N ASN A 166 -14.03 -7.50 2.64
CA ASN A 166 -14.76 -6.49 1.90
C ASN A 166 -14.59 -6.75 0.39
N GLN A 167 -15.21 -5.92 -0.45
CA GLN A 167 -15.17 -6.13 -1.90
C GLN A 167 -13.74 -6.07 -2.48
N TRP A 168 -12.90 -5.13 -2.02
CA TRP A 168 -11.52 -4.98 -2.50
C TRP A 168 -10.65 -6.19 -2.11
N LYS A 169 -10.72 -6.64 -0.86
CA LYS A 169 -10.04 -7.87 -0.42
C LYS A 169 -10.55 -9.09 -1.19
N SER A 170 -11.86 -9.18 -1.40
CA SER A 170 -12.47 -10.32 -2.11
C SER A 170 -12.04 -10.43 -3.56
N ALA A 171 -11.78 -9.29 -4.23
CA ALA A 171 -11.24 -9.26 -5.60
C ALA A 171 -9.84 -9.89 -5.72
N HIS A 172 -9.11 -9.97 -4.62
CA HIS A 172 -7.76 -10.57 -4.58
C HIS A 172 -7.70 -11.92 -3.86
N ALA A 173 -8.85 -12.46 -3.43
CA ALA A 173 -8.91 -13.77 -2.80
C ALA A 173 -8.56 -14.89 -3.78
N ILE A 174 -7.61 -15.75 -3.42
CA ILE A 174 -7.20 -16.88 -4.25
C ILE A 174 -7.54 -18.23 -3.59
N LYS A 175 -7.60 -19.28 -4.41
CA LYS A 175 -7.74 -20.64 -3.89
C LYS A 175 -6.37 -21.14 -3.47
N THR A 176 -6.15 -21.33 -2.18
CA THR A 176 -4.88 -21.79 -1.59
C THR A 176 -5.13 -22.46 -0.24
N ASP A 177 -4.23 -23.37 0.14
CA ASP A 177 -4.23 -24.00 1.46
C ASP A 177 -3.44 -23.19 2.51
N CYS A 178 -2.70 -22.15 2.10
CA CYS A 178 -2.03 -21.22 3.01
C CYS A 178 -3.06 -20.48 3.88
N ARG A 179 -2.78 -20.36 5.16
CA ARG A 179 -3.64 -19.64 6.12
C ARG A 179 -2.91 -18.52 6.83
N THR A 180 -1.62 -18.66 7.04
CA THR A 180 -0.76 -17.70 7.74
C THR A 180 0.23 -17.03 6.79
N LEU A 181 0.84 -15.91 7.23
CA LEU A 181 1.93 -15.27 6.51
C LEU A 181 3.12 -16.23 6.35
N GLU A 182 3.40 -17.04 7.38
CA GLU A 182 4.47 -18.05 7.34
C GLU A 182 4.22 -19.08 6.24
N ASP A 183 2.99 -19.60 6.09
CA ASP A 183 2.64 -20.52 5.01
C ASP A 183 2.82 -19.88 3.63
N ALA A 184 2.39 -18.62 3.51
CA ALA A 184 2.45 -17.88 2.26
C ALA A 184 3.88 -17.65 1.77
N LEU A 185 4.82 -17.41 2.70
CA LEU A 185 6.22 -17.10 2.39
C LEU A 185 7.02 -18.33 1.92
N VAL A 186 6.55 -19.55 2.18
CA VAL A 186 7.25 -20.75 1.69
C VAL A 186 7.36 -20.73 0.19
N GLY A 187 8.60 -20.66 -0.32
CA GLY A 187 8.90 -20.60 -1.76
C GLY A 187 8.43 -19.32 -2.45
N ALA A 188 8.18 -18.24 -1.72
CA ALA A 188 7.87 -16.94 -2.31
C ALA A 188 9.13 -16.26 -2.85
N ASP A 189 9.04 -15.72 -4.06
CA ASP A 189 10.13 -14.96 -4.70
C ASP A 189 10.19 -13.52 -4.20
N ILE A 190 9.04 -12.94 -3.88
CA ILE A 190 8.91 -11.52 -3.56
C ILE A 190 8.06 -11.37 -2.29
N PHE A 191 8.51 -10.52 -1.39
CA PHE A 191 7.75 -10.04 -0.25
C PHE A 191 7.56 -8.53 -0.32
N PHE A 192 6.31 -8.08 -0.23
CA PHE A 192 5.92 -6.68 -0.05
C PHE A 192 5.32 -6.50 1.34
N GLY A 193 6.08 -5.91 2.25
CA GLY A 193 5.66 -5.55 3.59
C GLY A 193 5.06 -4.15 3.63
N LEU A 194 3.77 -4.05 3.93
CA LEU A 194 2.99 -2.82 3.99
C LEU A 194 2.10 -2.82 5.25
N SER A 195 2.64 -3.31 6.36
CA SER A 195 1.85 -3.57 7.57
C SER A 195 2.50 -3.01 8.84
N VAL A 196 3.08 -3.85 9.65
CA VAL A 196 3.72 -3.48 10.92
C VAL A 196 5.12 -4.06 11.02
N GLY A 197 5.99 -3.38 11.76
CA GLY A 197 7.38 -3.79 11.91
C GLY A 197 7.59 -5.11 12.65
N ASN A 198 8.76 -5.72 12.40
CA ASN A 198 9.29 -6.87 13.14
C ASN A 198 8.43 -8.16 13.10
N ILE A 199 7.67 -8.38 12.01
CA ILE A 199 6.80 -9.56 11.86
C ILE A 199 7.43 -10.70 11.06
N ILE A 200 8.50 -10.44 10.31
CA ILE A 200 9.21 -11.48 9.54
C ILE A 200 10.29 -12.11 10.42
N SER A 201 10.10 -13.37 10.75
CA SER A 201 11.10 -14.16 11.47
C SER A 201 12.22 -14.65 10.56
N GLN A 202 13.37 -15.01 11.13
CA GLN A 202 14.44 -15.69 10.42
C GLN A 202 13.94 -16.92 9.64
N LYS A 203 13.08 -17.74 10.28
CA LYS A 203 12.51 -18.95 9.67
C LYS A 203 11.71 -18.60 8.42
N MET A 204 10.90 -17.53 8.45
CA MET A 204 10.11 -17.07 7.32
C MET A 204 11.01 -16.60 6.17
N ALA A 205 12.02 -15.79 6.46
CA ALA A 205 12.95 -15.33 5.43
C ALA A 205 13.75 -16.48 4.80
N LEU A 206 14.15 -17.48 5.59
CA LEU A 206 14.84 -18.68 5.11
C LEU A 206 13.94 -19.61 4.25
N SER A 207 12.62 -19.56 4.45
CA SER A 207 11.66 -20.39 3.69
C SER A 207 11.34 -19.83 2.29
N MET A 208 11.71 -18.60 2.00
CA MET A 208 11.52 -17.99 0.68
C MET A 208 12.37 -18.68 -0.40
N ALA A 209 12.04 -18.45 -1.64
CA ALA A 209 12.80 -18.96 -2.81
C ALA A 209 14.25 -18.42 -2.82
N ASP A 210 15.10 -19.00 -3.68
CA ASP A 210 16.45 -18.52 -3.91
C ASP A 210 16.44 -17.09 -4.49
N ASN A 211 17.42 -16.27 -4.09
CA ASN A 211 17.51 -14.85 -4.47
C ASN A 211 16.19 -14.09 -4.24
N PRO A 212 15.62 -14.09 -3.02
CA PRO A 212 14.35 -13.44 -2.75
C PRO A 212 14.49 -11.92 -2.81
N ILE A 213 13.42 -11.26 -3.24
CA ILE A 213 13.28 -9.81 -3.22
C ILE A 213 12.42 -9.44 -2.02
N ILE A 214 12.96 -8.62 -1.11
CA ILE A 214 12.28 -8.25 0.14
C ILE A 214 12.12 -6.75 0.23
N PHE A 215 10.90 -6.25 0.07
CA PHE A 215 10.52 -4.87 0.31
C PHE A 215 9.78 -4.76 1.64
N ALA A 216 10.52 -4.45 2.70
CA ALA A 216 10.00 -4.25 4.05
C ALA A 216 9.73 -2.76 4.27
N MET A 217 8.50 -2.30 4.00
CA MET A 217 8.16 -0.88 3.86
C MET A 217 7.32 -0.34 5.03
N ALA A 218 7.11 -1.14 6.09
CA ALA A 218 6.41 -0.65 7.28
C ALA A 218 7.18 0.48 7.97
N ASN A 219 6.45 1.42 8.54
CA ASN A 219 6.97 2.61 9.22
C ASN A 219 6.43 2.70 10.66
N PRO A 220 7.26 3.15 11.66
CA PRO A 220 8.68 3.54 11.53
C PRO A 220 9.67 2.35 11.48
N GLU A 221 9.27 1.18 11.92
CA GLU A 221 10.08 -0.03 11.92
C GLU A 221 9.68 -0.94 10.75
N PRO A 222 10.64 -1.44 9.92
CA PRO A 222 10.33 -2.35 8.84
C PRO A 222 9.91 -3.75 9.36
N GLU A 223 9.24 -4.55 8.54
CA GLU A 223 8.87 -5.94 8.86
C GLU A 223 10.07 -6.81 9.22
N ILE A 224 11.24 -6.52 8.65
CA ILE A 224 12.55 -7.08 8.94
C ILE A 224 13.62 -6.09 8.49
N THR A 225 14.71 -5.96 9.23
CA THR A 225 15.79 -5.05 8.83
C THR A 225 16.72 -5.71 7.80
N PRO A 226 17.35 -4.92 6.89
CA PRO A 226 18.36 -5.45 5.96
C PRO A 226 19.51 -6.15 6.68
N GLU A 227 19.93 -5.64 7.85
CA GLU A 227 21.00 -6.19 8.67
C GLU A 227 20.63 -7.59 9.17
N ASP A 228 19.37 -7.81 9.55
CA ASP A 228 18.92 -9.12 10.01
C ASP A 228 18.82 -10.10 8.84
N VAL A 229 18.30 -9.69 7.69
CA VAL A 229 18.25 -10.55 6.50
C VAL A 229 19.66 -10.99 6.08
N LYS A 230 20.61 -10.07 6.02
CA LYS A 230 22.00 -10.35 5.59
C LYS A 230 22.76 -11.31 6.49
N LYS A 231 22.34 -11.48 7.74
CA LYS A 231 22.96 -12.48 8.65
C LYS A 231 22.79 -13.93 8.17
N TYR A 232 21.72 -14.23 7.42
CA TYR A 232 21.36 -15.59 7.02
C TYR A 232 20.94 -15.77 5.56
N ARG A 233 20.74 -14.67 4.82
CA ARG A 233 20.40 -14.66 3.38
C ARG A 233 21.26 -13.65 2.63
N SER A 234 22.47 -14.05 2.28
CA SER A 234 23.38 -13.21 1.48
C SER A 234 22.92 -13.01 0.04
N ASP A 235 22.02 -13.86 -0.43
CA ASP A 235 21.42 -13.85 -1.76
C ASP A 235 20.18 -12.93 -1.87
N ALA A 236 19.65 -12.41 -0.77
CA ALA A 236 18.48 -11.54 -0.80
C ALA A 236 18.79 -10.12 -1.33
N LEU A 237 17.88 -9.59 -2.14
CA LEU A 237 17.80 -8.20 -2.58
C LEU A 237 16.81 -7.41 -1.72
#